data_fd42fd02b49ab4001cc2a18046c2a521
#
_entry.id   fd42fd02b49ab4001cc2a18046c2a521
#
_cell.length_a   1.000
_cell.length_b   1.000
_cell.length_c   1.000
_cell.angle_alpha   90.00
_cell.angle_beta   90.00
_cell.angle_gamma   90.00
#
_symmetry.space_group_name_H-M   'P 1'
#
loop_
_entity.id
_entity.type
_entity.pdbx_description
1 polymer ?
#
loop_
_entity_poly.entity_id
_entity_poly.type
_entity_poly.pdbx_seq_one_letter_code
_entity_poly.pdbx_strand_id
1 'polypeptide(L)'
;MRIEQLEAFLFVSETGSFQQAAKKCGVTQSTISRQIQALEAELDAPLLHRGAQVKLTVAGEALLPKARRMCQDWRQATRDIADLMAGRQPELCIAAIQSVCSHLLPPVLQQFCQDHPHVQLRVTALGSDRSLKVLRDGLVDVAIVMDNERLTTSPEMNVQPLYEEPVEVLMAANHPLTHFERVPWAELSRYPQVVFKDGYGMQRLVHAQFTRSGGELQAALELNTLDAFRGVVRQGNLTALLPQAALSESRNDPTLAIRPTEAPNLTRKVVLVTTGDRLLIPIIRTFCQLVLERGAILLPQSPIPELISAEKP
;
A
#
# COMPACT_ATOMS: atom_id res chain seq x y z
N MET A 1 5.46 -18.05 31.21
CA MET A 1 4.90 -19.19 30.44
C MET A 1 5.53 -19.20 29.02
N ARG A 2 5.96 -20.37 28.55
CA ARG A 2 6.55 -20.58 27.22
C ARG A 2 5.74 -21.61 26.44
N ILE A 3 5.76 -21.54 25.13
CA ILE A 3 4.96 -22.44 24.28
C ILE A 3 5.40 -23.90 24.42
N GLU A 4 6.69 -24.15 24.61
CA GLU A 4 7.25 -25.48 24.81
C GLU A 4 6.74 -26.13 26.11
N GLN A 5 6.42 -25.35 27.13
CA GLN A 5 5.84 -25.84 28.39
C GLN A 5 4.41 -26.32 28.17
N LEU A 6 3.62 -25.55 27.36
CA LEU A 6 2.27 -25.96 27.01
C LEU A 6 2.27 -27.20 26.10
N GLU A 7 3.19 -27.26 25.13
CA GLU A 7 3.34 -28.45 24.27
C GLU A 7 3.74 -29.69 25.08
N ALA A 8 4.68 -29.57 26.01
CA ALA A 8 5.04 -30.66 26.93
C ALA A 8 3.82 -31.14 27.73
N PHE A 9 3.04 -30.22 28.28
CA PHE A 9 1.81 -30.55 29.00
C PHE A 9 0.80 -31.27 28.11
N LEU A 10 0.56 -30.79 26.89
CA LEU A 10 -0.35 -31.41 25.93
C LEU A 10 0.09 -32.83 25.58
N PHE A 11 1.36 -33.04 25.25
CA PHE A 11 1.87 -34.37 24.90
C PHE A 11 1.84 -35.34 26.04
N VAL A 12 2.12 -34.91 27.29
CA VAL A 12 2.00 -35.78 28.45
C VAL A 12 0.52 -36.10 28.73
N SER A 13 -0.38 -35.13 28.57
CA SER A 13 -1.83 -35.37 28.75
C SER A 13 -2.40 -36.36 27.72
N GLU A 14 -1.88 -36.32 26.47
CA GLU A 14 -2.31 -37.22 25.39
C GLU A 14 -1.75 -38.63 25.51
N THR A 15 -0.49 -38.76 25.92
CA THR A 15 0.21 -40.05 25.96
C THR A 15 0.08 -40.76 27.31
N GLY A 16 -0.29 -40.04 28.37
CA GLY A 16 -0.27 -40.54 29.74
C GLY A 16 1.13 -40.90 30.26
N SER A 17 2.20 -40.50 29.55
CA SER A 17 3.58 -40.91 29.85
C SER A 17 4.60 -39.81 29.50
N PHE A 18 5.43 -39.43 30.46
CA PHE A 18 6.54 -38.50 30.24
C PHE A 18 7.55 -39.04 29.24
N GLN A 19 7.79 -40.34 29.20
CA GLN A 19 8.73 -40.95 28.28
C GLN A 19 8.21 -40.92 26.82
N GLN A 20 6.92 -41.22 26.62
CA GLN A 20 6.31 -41.17 25.28
C GLN A 20 6.18 -39.73 24.79
N ALA A 21 5.83 -38.79 25.66
CA ALA A 21 5.82 -37.37 25.36
C ALA A 21 7.20 -36.87 24.93
N ALA A 22 8.27 -37.26 25.64
CA ALA A 22 9.65 -36.93 25.30
C ALA A 22 10.04 -37.41 23.93
N LYS A 23 9.71 -38.65 23.56
CA LYS A 23 9.94 -39.19 22.19
C LYS A 23 9.19 -38.36 21.12
N LYS A 24 7.94 -37.99 21.39
CA LYS A 24 7.09 -37.24 20.47
C LYS A 24 7.61 -35.80 20.26
N CYS A 25 8.19 -35.21 21.30
CA CYS A 25 8.83 -33.88 21.24
C CYS A 25 10.28 -33.89 20.74
N GLY A 26 10.93 -35.03 20.56
CA GLY A 26 12.35 -35.11 20.20
C GLY A 26 13.31 -34.62 21.30
N VAL A 27 12.91 -34.70 22.58
CA VAL A 27 13.70 -34.26 23.73
C VAL A 27 13.87 -35.34 24.79
N THR A 28 14.62 -35.05 25.85
CA THR A 28 14.75 -36.00 26.97
C THR A 28 13.56 -35.95 27.92
N GLN A 29 13.28 -37.07 28.64
CA GLN A 29 12.26 -37.09 29.65
C GLN A 29 12.47 -36.05 30.77
N SER A 30 13.74 -35.81 31.14
CA SER A 30 14.08 -34.78 32.12
C SER A 30 13.73 -33.35 31.63
N THR A 31 13.84 -33.09 30.33
CA THR A 31 13.40 -31.81 29.73
C THR A 31 11.89 -31.62 29.86
N ILE A 32 11.09 -32.63 29.48
CA ILE A 32 9.63 -32.59 29.65
C ILE A 32 9.25 -32.38 31.11
N SER A 33 9.87 -33.12 32.00
CA SER A 33 9.60 -33.00 33.47
C SER A 33 9.86 -31.57 33.95
N ARG A 34 11.00 -30.97 33.58
CA ARG A 34 11.32 -29.58 33.95
C ARG A 34 10.37 -28.55 33.36
N GLN A 35 9.95 -28.71 32.09
CA GLN A 35 9.00 -27.83 31.46
C GLN A 35 7.63 -27.85 32.19
N ILE A 36 7.13 -29.02 32.54
CA ILE A 36 5.88 -29.16 33.29
C ILE A 36 6.01 -28.59 34.70
N GLN A 37 7.11 -28.92 35.44
CA GLN A 37 7.34 -28.34 36.76
C GLN A 37 7.39 -26.80 36.72
N ALA A 38 8.04 -26.23 35.73
CA ALA A 38 8.09 -24.78 35.57
C ALA A 38 6.71 -24.17 35.27
N LEU A 39 5.85 -24.88 34.49
CA LEU A 39 4.50 -24.46 34.20
C LEU A 39 3.62 -24.56 35.48
N GLU A 40 3.72 -25.65 36.22
CA GLU A 40 3.00 -25.85 37.49
C GLU A 40 3.41 -24.79 38.53
N ALA A 41 4.70 -24.49 38.63
CA ALA A 41 5.22 -23.44 39.53
C ALA A 41 4.73 -22.03 39.14
N GLU A 42 4.62 -21.72 37.83
CA GLU A 42 4.13 -20.42 37.36
C GLU A 42 2.63 -20.26 37.62
N LEU A 43 1.87 -21.36 37.56
CA LEU A 43 0.42 -21.37 37.79
C LEU A 43 0.05 -21.59 39.26
N ASP A 44 1.05 -21.82 40.10
CA ASP A 44 0.88 -22.21 41.52
C ASP A 44 -0.13 -23.36 41.71
N ALA A 45 -0.15 -24.31 40.77
CA ALA A 45 -1.09 -25.42 40.79
C ALA A 45 -0.50 -26.67 40.11
N PRO A 46 -0.64 -27.87 40.71
CA PRO A 46 -0.28 -29.11 40.05
C PRO A 46 -1.27 -29.39 38.93
N LEU A 47 -0.76 -29.71 37.73
CA LEU A 47 -1.55 -30.01 36.54
C LEU A 47 -1.71 -31.51 36.30
N LEU A 48 -0.78 -32.30 36.83
CA LEU A 48 -0.71 -33.73 36.59
C LEU A 48 -0.57 -34.51 37.91
N HIS A 49 -1.36 -35.59 38.06
CA HIS A 49 -1.12 -36.62 39.08
C HIS A 49 -0.01 -37.55 38.61
N ARG A 50 1.06 -37.66 39.41
CA ARG A 50 2.23 -38.50 39.12
C ARG A 50 1.99 -39.87 39.73
N GLY A 51 1.65 -40.87 38.92
CA GLY A 51 1.42 -42.26 39.31
C GLY A 51 1.87 -43.23 38.21
N ALA A 52 1.43 -44.49 38.27
CA ALA A 52 1.70 -45.51 37.26
C ALA A 52 1.20 -45.08 35.85
N GLN A 53 0.11 -44.34 35.82
CA GLN A 53 -0.35 -43.57 34.64
C GLN A 53 -0.52 -42.11 35.05
N VAL A 54 -0.07 -41.23 34.19
CA VAL A 54 -0.23 -39.76 34.39
C VAL A 54 -1.68 -39.39 34.07
N LYS A 55 -2.37 -38.73 35.01
CA LYS A 55 -3.72 -38.20 34.85
C LYS A 55 -3.72 -36.70 35.11
N LEU A 56 -4.69 -36.03 34.52
CA LEU A 56 -4.90 -34.60 34.78
C LEU A 56 -5.46 -34.37 36.19
N THR A 57 -5.05 -33.26 36.80
CA THR A 57 -5.76 -32.69 37.96
C THR A 57 -6.92 -31.83 37.46
N VAL A 58 -7.77 -31.35 38.38
CA VAL A 58 -8.83 -30.37 38.03
C VAL A 58 -8.25 -29.12 37.35
N ALA A 59 -7.11 -28.64 37.82
CA ALA A 59 -6.41 -27.53 37.19
C ALA A 59 -5.89 -27.88 35.76
N GLY A 60 -5.37 -29.12 35.61
CA GLY A 60 -4.96 -29.65 34.32
C GLY A 60 -6.11 -29.77 33.32
N GLU A 61 -7.29 -30.26 33.78
CA GLU A 61 -8.50 -30.33 32.95
C GLU A 61 -8.96 -28.94 32.51
N ALA A 62 -8.91 -27.93 33.38
CA ALA A 62 -9.26 -26.56 33.08
C ALA A 62 -8.29 -25.90 32.08
N LEU A 63 -7.00 -26.23 32.19
CA LEU A 63 -5.95 -25.69 31.30
C LEU A 63 -5.98 -26.35 29.91
N LEU A 64 -6.27 -27.65 29.82
CA LEU A 64 -6.13 -28.46 28.61
C LEU A 64 -6.76 -27.85 27.36
N PRO A 65 -8.03 -27.41 27.34
CA PRO A 65 -8.65 -26.82 26.15
C PRO A 65 -7.98 -25.48 25.75
N LYS A 66 -7.55 -24.72 26.75
CA LYS A 66 -6.88 -23.41 26.51
C LYS A 66 -5.46 -23.62 25.98
N ALA A 67 -4.70 -24.55 26.55
CA ALA A 67 -3.37 -24.90 26.05
C ALA A 67 -3.41 -25.41 24.62
N ARG A 68 -4.39 -26.23 24.25
CA ARG A 68 -4.59 -26.67 22.85
C ARG A 68 -4.80 -25.50 21.92
N ARG A 69 -5.69 -24.60 22.27
CA ARG A 69 -5.97 -23.41 21.46
C ARG A 69 -4.74 -22.52 21.30
N MET A 70 -4.04 -22.22 22.39
CA MET A 70 -2.83 -21.38 22.35
C MET A 70 -1.73 -21.99 21.47
N CYS A 71 -1.47 -23.31 21.58
CA CYS A 71 -0.49 -23.98 20.72
C CYS A 71 -0.94 -24.05 19.26
N GLN A 72 -2.24 -24.19 18.99
CA GLN A 72 -2.79 -24.18 17.65
C GLN A 72 -2.67 -22.79 17.01
N ASP A 73 -3.05 -21.74 17.73
CA ASP A 73 -2.95 -20.35 17.28
C ASP A 73 -1.48 -19.97 17.00
N TRP A 74 -0.54 -20.40 17.86
CA TRP A 74 0.88 -20.20 17.65
C TRP A 74 1.40 -20.88 16.37
N ARG A 75 1.01 -22.15 16.16
CA ARG A 75 1.41 -22.90 14.94
C ARG A 75 0.81 -22.29 13.69
N GLN A 76 -0.39 -21.73 13.78
CA GLN A 76 -1.00 -21.01 12.66
C GLN A 76 -0.24 -19.72 12.37
N ALA A 77 0.02 -18.90 13.37
CA ALA A 77 0.77 -17.66 13.22
C ALA A 77 2.16 -17.88 12.59
N THR A 78 2.89 -18.90 13.03
CA THR A 78 4.20 -19.25 12.46
C THR A 78 4.11 -19.70 11.01
N ARG A 79 3.05 -20.42 10.62
CA ARG A 79 2.81 -20.80 9.21
C ARG A 79 2.47 -19.59 8.38
N ASP A 80 1.58 -18.72 8.86
CA ASP A 80 1.16 -17.51 8.14
C ASP A 80 2.37 -16.60 7.85
N ILE A 81 3.26 -16.44 8.84
CA ILE A 81 4.52 -15.70 8.65
C ILE A 81 5.42 -16.38 7.62
N ALA A 82 5.58 -17.71 7.69
CA ALA A 82 6.39 -18.45 6.73
C ALA A 82 5.83 -18.34 5.30
N ASP A 83 4.51 -18.39 5.14
CA ASP A 83 3.83 -18.24 3.86
C ASP A 83 3.99 -16.81 3.31
N LEU A 84 3.86 -15.80 4.17
CA LEU A 84 4.12 -14.41 3.81
C LEU A 84 5.55 -14.23 3.29
N MET A 85 6.54 -14.70 4.03
CA MET A 85 7.96 -14.60 3.67
C MET A 85 8.32 -15.43 2.43
N ALA A 86 7.55 -16.47 2.13
CA ALA A 86 7.68 -17.25 0.90
C ALA A 86 6.90 -16.66 -0.29
N GLY A 87 6.25 -15.51 -0.13
CA GLY A 87 5.47 -14.85 -1.19
C GLY A 87 4.14 -15.56 -1.50
N ARG A 88 3.64 -16.40 -0.60
CA ARG A 88 2.36 -17.10 -0.75
C ARG A 88 1.18 -16.36 -0.12
N GLN A 89 1.30 -15.04 0.03
CA GLN A 89 0.17 -14.23 0.52
C GLN A 89 -0.99 -14.26 -0.50
N PRO A 90 -2.25 -14.34 -0.03
CA PRO A 90 -3.41 -14.46 -0.91
C PRO A 90 -3.81 -13.14 -1.56
N GLU A 91 -3.44 -12.01 -0.97
CA GLU A 91 -3.86 -10.67 -1.41
C GLU A 91 -2.68 -9.70 -1.48
N LEU A 92 -2.76 -8.75 -2.44
CA LEU A 92 -1.88 -7.59 -2.55
C LEU A 92 -2.74 -6.32 -2.68
N CYS A 93 -2.64 -5.44 -1.70
CA CYS A 93 -3.45 -4.23 -1.60
C CYS A 93 -2.68 -3.00 -2.06
N ILE A 94 -3.24 -2.25 -3.01
CA ILE A 94 -2.60 -1.11 -3.66
C ILE A 94 -3.51 0.11 -3.55
N ALA A 95 -2.99 1.25 -3.11
CA ALA A 95 -3.65 2.54 -3.23
C ALA A 95 -2.93 3.38 -4.28
N ALA A 96 -3.68 3.99 -5.20
CA ALA A 96 -3.08 4.83 -6.22
C ALA A 96 -3.96 6.04 -6.54
N ILE A 97 -3.34 7.11 -7.02
CA ILE A 97 -4.08 8.26 -7.56
C ILE A 97 -4.80 7.86 -8.84
N GLN A 98 -5.93 8.48 -9.11
CA GLN A 98 -6.84 8.07 -10.20
C GLN A 98 -6.18 7.98 -11.57
N SER A 99 -5.34 8.95 -11.95
CA SER A 99 -4.64 8.92 -13.24
C SER A 99 -3.68 7.74 -13.38
N VAL A 100 -3.06 7.30 -12.29
CA VAL A 100 -2.21 6.09 -12.25
C VAL A 100 -3.06 4.83 -12.44
N CYS A 101 -4.23 4.77 -11.77
CA CYS A 101 -5.16 3.65 -11.93
C CYS A 101 -5.66 3.52 -13.38
N SER A 102 -5.82 4.64 -14.09
CA SER A 102 -6.33 4.65 -15.47
C SER A 102 -5.27 4.38 -16.53
N HIS A 103 -4.01 4.73 -16.30
CA HIS A 103 -3.00 4.73 -17.36
C HIS A 103 -1.76 3.86 -17.10
N LEU A 104 -1.14 3.95 -15.91
CA LEU A 104 0.06 3.17 -15.60
C LEU A 104 -0.28 1.75 -15.16
N LEU A 105 -1.25 1.60 -14.26
CA LEU A 105 -1.55 0.31 -13.63
C LEU A 105 -2.17 -0.73 -14.55
N PRO A 106 -3.05 -0.45 -15.52
CA PRO A 106 -3.73 -1.50 -16.27
C PRO A 106 -2.81 -2.56 -16.90
N PRO A 107 -1.76 -2.20 -17.64
CA PRO A 107 -0.83 -3.20 -18.20
C PRO A 107 -0.01 -3.93 -17.12
N VAL A 108 0.33 -3.25 -16.01
CA VAL A 108 1.01 -3.85 -14.86
C VAL A 108 0.13 -4.91 -14.20
N LEU A 109 -1.13 -4.56 -13.93
CA LEU A 109 -2.09 -5.45 -13.29
C LEU A 109 -2.38 -6.67 -14.16
N GLN A 110 -2.54 -6.49 -15.47
CA GLN A 110 -2.75 -7.59 -16.41
C GLN A 110 -1.58 -8.57 -16.38
N GLN A 111 -0.35 -8.08 -16.49
CA GLN A 111 0.84 -8.92 -16.44
C GLN A 111 0.97 -9.63 -15.10
N PHE A 112 0.83 -8.89 -13.99
CA PHE A 112 0.94 -9.46 -12.65
C PHE A 112 -0.10 -10.57 -12.39
N CYS A 113 -1.35 -10.40 -12.84
CA CYS A 113 -2.38 -11.43 -12.72
C CYS A 113 -2.05 -12.70 -13.54
N GLN A 114 -1.38 -12.55 -14.67
CA GLN A 114 -0.93 -13.70 -15.48
C GLN A 114 0.20 -14.45 -14.78
N ASP A 115 1.18 -13.74 -14.23
CA ASP A 115 2.35 -14.30 -13.58
C ASP A 115 2.05 -14.87 -12.19
N HIS A 116 1.04 -14.31 -11.49
CA HIS A 116 0.65 -14.65 -10.11
C HIS A 116 -0.86 -14.89 -9.96
N PRO A 117 -1.44 -15.91 -10.64
CA PRO A 117 -2.90 -16.13 -10.69
C PRO A 117 -3.53 -16.49 -9.34
N HIS A 118 -2.73 -16.84 -8.35
CA HIS A 118 -3.18 -17.17 -6.99
C HIS A 118 -3.24 -15.96 -6.05
N VAL A 119 -2.76 -14.79 -6.51
CA VAL A 119 -2.76 -13.55 -5.71
C VAL A 119 -3.92 -12.65 -6.14
N GLN A 120 -4.79 -12.34 -5.21
CA GLN A 120 -5.87 -11.38 -5.44
C GLN A 120 -5.32 -9.95 -5.35
N LEU A 121 -5.42 -9.18 -6.44
CA LEU A 121 -5.09 -7.76 -6.43
C LEU A 121 -6.30 -6.93 -5.97
N ARG A 122 -6.07 -6.04 -5.01
CA ARG A 122 -7.04 -5.04 -4.56
C ARG A 122 -6.49 -3.64 -4.83
N VAL A 123 -7.05 -2.95 -5.81
CA VAL A 123 -6.63 -1.60 -6.19
C VAL A 123 -7.70 -0.60 -5.80
N THR A 124 -7.31 0.43 -5.04
CA THR A 124 -8.21 1.49 -4.60
C THR A 124 -7.69 2.84 -5.08
N ALA A 125 -8.54 3.58 -5.81
CA ALA A 125 -8.24 4.94 -6.23
C ALA A 125 -8.49 5.92 -5.08
N LEU A 126 -7.43 6.61 -4.62
CA LEU A 126 -7.48 7.56 -3.50
C LEU A 126 -6.64 8.81 -3.83
N GLY A 127 -6.90 9.92 -3.11
CA GLY A 127 -5.99 11.07 -3.09
C GLY A 127 -4.66 10.73 -2.38
N SER A 128 -3.59 11.48 -2.70
CA SER A 128 -2.24 11.18 -2.19
C SER A 128 -2.17 11.08 -0.67
N ASP A 129 -2.80 12.02 0.04
CA ASP A 129 -2.74 12.05 1.50
C ASP A 129 -3.43 10.82 2.13
N ARG A 130 -4.58 10.41 1.56
CA ARG A 130 -5.31 9.24 2.04
C ARG A 130 -4.59 7.94 1.68
N SER A 131 -3.98 7.86 0.49
CA SER A 131 -3.15 6.70 0.09
C SER A 131 -1.99 6.50 1.07
N LEU A 132 -1.29 7.58 1.43
CA LEU A 132 -0.19 7.52 2.40
C LEU A 132 -0.67 7.19 3.81
N LYS A 133 -1.86 7.66 4.19
CA LYS A 133 -2.45 7.31 5.48
C LYS A 133 -2.74 5.82 5.56
N VAL A 134 -3.46 5.25 4.59
CA VAL A 134 -3.81 3.81 4.60
C VAL A 134 -2.57 2.91 4.47
N LEU A 135 -1.48 3.38 3.83
CA LEU A 135 -0.20 2.69 3.83
C LEU A 135 0.43 2.64 5.23
N ARG A 136 0.46 3.77 5.94
CA ARG A 136 0.95 3.85 7.34
C ARG A 136 0.11 3.02 8.30
N ASP A 137 -1.21 3.02 8.10
CA ASP A 137 -2.15 2.24 8.91
C ASP A 137 -2.09 0.72 8.59
N GLY A 138 -1.26 0.29 7.65
CA GLY A 138 -1.09 -1.12 7.28
C GLY A 138 -2.24 -1.71 6.45
N LEU A 139 -3.11 -0.87 5.91
CA LEU A 139 -4.29 -1.29 5.15
C LEU A 139 -4.00 -1.53 3.66
N VAL A 140 -2.85 -1.07 3.17
CA VAL A 140 -2.35 -1.35 1.82
C VAL A 140 -0.84 -1.61 1.88
N ASP A 141 -0.34 -2.33 0.89
CA ASP A 141 1.06 -2.74 0.79
C ASP A 141 1.90 -1.72 0.00
N VAL A 142 1.28 -1.10 -1.00
CA VAL A 142 1.93 -0.16 -1.90
C VAL A 142 1.02 1.05 -2.12
N ALA A 143 1.60 2.23 -2.16
CA ALA A 143 0.92 3.45 -2.56
C ALA A 143 1.64 4.08 -3.77
N ILE A 144 0.87 4.54 -4.78
CA ILE A 144 1.41 5.28 -5.92
C ILE A 144 0.75 6.65 -5.93
N VAL A 145 1.53 7.66 -5.61
CA VAL A 145 1.03 8.98 -5.26
C VAL A 145 1.83 10.09 -5.93
N MET A 146 1.30 11.29 -5.86
CA MET A 146 2.06 12.48 -6.19
C MET A 146 3.10 12.76 -5.09
N ASP A 147 4.32 13.03 -5.49
CA ASP A 147 5.41 13.40 -4.58
C ASP A 147 5.06 14.65 -3.77
N ASN A 148 5.47 14.66 -2.52
CA ASN A 148 5.32 15.81 -1.64
C ASN A 148 6.42 15.82 -0.55
N GLU A 149 6.70 16.99 0.02
CA GLU A 149 7.75 17.19 1.02
C GLU A 149 7.60 16.31 2.28
N ARG A 150 6.38 15.86 2.60
CA ARG A 150 6.12 15.02 3.77
C ARG A 150 6.63 13.59 3.62
N LEU A 151 6.86 13.13 2.40
CA LEU A 151 7.38 11.79 2.13
C LEU A 151 8.86 11.68 2.51
N THR A 152 9.63 12.75 2.28
CA THR A 152 11.07 12.77 2.57
C THR A 152 11.39 12.81 4.07
N THR A 153 10.41 13.11 4.93
CA THR A 153 10.57 13.21 6.39
C THR A 153 10.22 11.92 7.15
N SER A 154 9.75 10.87 6.46
CA SER A 154 9.35 9.61 7.08
C SER A 154 10.39 8.51 6.81
N PRO A 155 11.32 8.23 7.75
CA PRO A 155 12.42 7.28 7.54
C PRO A 155 11.96 5.84 7.29
N GLU A 156 10.72 5.50 7.66
CA GLU A 156 10.14 4.17 7.45
C GLU A 156 9.66 3.96 6.01
N MET A 157 9.48 5.05 5.24
CA MET A 157 8.96 5.01 3.89
C MET A 157 10.08 4.86 2.87
N ASN A 158 9.99 3.81 2.05
CA ASN A 158 10.78 3.67 0.84
C ASN A 158 10.05 4.36 -0.31
N VAL A 159 10.65 5.44 -0.83
CA VAL A 159 10.06 6.27 -1.89
C VAL A 159 10.88 6.12 -3.15
N GLN A 160 10.26 5.65 -4.22
CA GLN A 160 10.88 5.44 -5.53
C GLN A 160 10.24 6.37 -6.57
N PRO A 161 11.00 7.23 -7.26
CA PRO A 161 10.47 8.06 -8.33
C PRO A 161 10.02 7.18 -9.51
N LEU A 162 8.84 7.48 -10.06
CA LEU A 162 8.31 6.79 -11.24
C LEU A 162 8.45 7.64 -12.49
N TYR A 163 7.84 8.81 -12.49
CA TYR A 163 7.89 9.74 -13.62
C TYR A 163 7.50 11.16 -13.20
N GLU A 164 7.83 12.10 -14.07
CA GLU A 164 7.38 13.48 -14.01
C GLU A 164 6.58 13.80 -15.28
N GLU A 165 5.47 14.49 -15.14
CA GLU A 165 4.61 14.85 -16.28
C GLU A 165 4.11 16.29 -16.18
N PRO A 166 3.86 16.95 -17.34
CA PRO A 166 3.30 18.28 -17.36
C PRO A 166 1.83 18.29 -16.91
N VAL A 167 1.42 19.42 -16.38
CA VAL A 167 0.04 19.76 -16.06
C VAL A 167 -0.45 20.77 -17.08
N GLU A 168 -1.57 20.46 -17.74
CA GLU A 168 -2.11 21.25 -18.84
C GLU A 168 -3.53 21.74 -18.51
N VAL A 169 -3.96 22.76 -19.20
CA VAL A 169 -5.30 23.34 -19.05
C VAL A 169 -6.30 22.57 -19.89
N LEU A 170 -7.33 22.04 -19.25
CA LEU A 170 -8.53 21.50 -19.90
C LEU A 170 -9.62 22.56 -19.94
N MET A 171 -10.25 22.75 -21.09
CA MET A 171 -11.33 23.71 -21.32
C MET A 171 -12.30 23.21 -22.40
N ALA A 172 -13.46 23.83 -22.51
CA ALA A 172 -14.38 23.55 -23.64
C ALA A 172 -13.73 23.98 -24.98
N ALA A 173 -14.09 23.31 -26.08
CA ALA A 173 -13.51 23.57 -27.39
C ALA A 173 -13.75 25.00 -27.89
N ASN A 174 -14.84 25.63 -27.45
CA ASN A 174 -15.20 27.02 -27.78
C ASN A 174 -14.79 28.05 -26.71
N HIS A 175 -13.99 27.64 -25.72
CA HIS A 175 -13.57 28.53 -24.64
C HIS A 175 -12.63 29.64 -25.16
N PRO A 176 -12.73 30.90 -24.68
CA PRO A 176 -11.87 31.99 -25.15
C PRO A 176 -10.37 31.74 -25.09
N LEU A 177 -9.90 30.94 -24.10
CA LEU A 177 -8.49 30.63 -23.96
C LEU A 177 -7.95 29.67 -25.04
N THR A 178 -8.79 29.10 -25.91
CA THR A 178 -8.34 28.19 -26.99
C THR A 178 -7.50 28.85 -28.07
N HIS A 179 -7.59 30.17 -28.23
CA HIS A 179 -6.78 30.91 -29.18
C HIS A 179 -5.32 31.10 -28.76
N PHE A 180 -4.99 30.86 -27.49
CA PHE A 180 -3.60 30.83 -27.06
C PHE A 180 -2.98 29.46 -27.36
N GLU A 181 -1.80 29.45 -27.95
CA GLU A 181 -1.02 28.20 -28.03
C GLU A 181 -0.53 27.73 -26.65
N ARG A 182 -0.17 28.72 -25.81
CA ARG A 182 0.16 28.55 -24.40
C ARG A 182 -0.64 29.54 -23.58
N VAL A 183 -1.39 29.03 -22.59
CA VAL A 183 -2.30 29.88 -21.80
C VAL A 183 -1.49 30.70 -20.78
N PRO A 184 -1.54 32.04 -20.82
CA PRO A 184 -0.93 32.87 -19.80
C PRO A 184 -1.60 32.72 -18.46
N TRP A 185 -0.81 32.65 -17.37
CA TRP A 185 -1.34 32.55 -16.01
C TRP A 185 -2.28 33.70 -15.65
N ALA A 186 -1.96 34.93 -16.11
CA ALA A 186 -2.82 36.08 -15.89
C ALA A 186 -4.18 35.97 -16.58
N GLU A 187 -4.25 35.36 -17.78
CA GLU A 187 -5.54 35.09 -18.43
C GLU A 187 -6.27 33.95 -17.80
N LEU A 188 -5.57 32.88 -17.39
CA LEU A 188 -6.18 31.74 -16.73
C LEU A 188 -6.84 32.13 -15.39
N SER A 189 -6.26 33.07 -14.64
CA SER A 189 -6.80 33.57 -13.36
C SER A 189 -8.12 34.32 -13.48
N ARG A 190 -8.49 34.76 -14.70
CA ARG A 190 -9.78 35.45 -14.96
C ARG A 190 -10.97 34.51 -15.05
N TYR A 191 -10.71 33.19 -15.17
CA TYR A 191 -11.76 32.21 -15.35
C TYR A 191 -11.88 31.32 -14.11
N PRO A 192 -13.10 30.93 -13.74
CA PRO A 192 -13.31 30.05 -12.62
C PRO A 192 -12.78 28.63 -12.91
N GLN A 193 -12.16 28.04 -11.90
CA GLN A 193 -11.47 26.75 -11.99
C GLN A 193 -12.28 25.63 -11.35
N VAL A 194 -12.26 24.47 -11.96
CA VAL A 194 -12.58 23.21 -11.31
C VAL A 194 -11.30 22.64 -10.70
N VAL A 195 -11.30 22.38 -9.42
CA VAL A 195 -10.13 21.91 -8.70
C VAL A 195 -10.38 20.56 -8.05
N PHE A 196 -9.31 19.85 -7.70
CA PHE A 196 -9.44 18.65 -6.88
C PHE A 196 -9.82 19.03 -5.45
N LYS A 197 -10.57 18.14 -4.78
CA LYS A 197 -10.89 18.25 -3.35
C LYS A 197 -9.64 18.28 -2.49
N ASP A 198 -9.79 18.78 -1.27
CA ASP A 198 -8.74 18.70 -0.27
C ASP A 198 -8.27 17.26 -0.04
N GLY A 199 -6.97 17.11 0.29
CA GLY A 199 -6.31 15.79 0.39
C GLY A 199 -5.74 15.26 -0.94
N TYR A 200 -5.93 15.97 -2.04
CA TYR A 200 -5.28 15.68 -3.33
C TYR A 200 -4.07 16.58 -3.53
N GLY A 201 -2.91 15.99 -3.85
CA GLY A 201 -1.68 16.74 -4.11
C GLY A 201 -1.82 17.77 -5.23
N MET A 202 -2.65 17.49 -6.24
CA MET A 202 -2.95 18.41 -7.33
C MET A 202 -3.62 19.71 -6.88
N GLN A 203 -4.49 19.68 -5.89
CA GLN A 203 -5.11 20.88 -5.34
C GLN A 203 -4.04 21.84 -4.79
N ARG A 204 -3.12 21.32 -3.96
CA ARG A 204 -2.04 22.12 -3.39
C ARG A 204 -1.07 22.65 -4.46
N LEU A 205 -0.73 21.80 -5.44
CA LEU A 205 0.15 22.17 -6.56
C LEU A 205 -0.44 23.34 -7.36
N VAL A 206 -1.70 23.25 -7.74
CA VAL A 206 -2.41 24.28 -8.51
C VAL A 206 -2.50 25.58 -7.70
N HIS A 207 -2.92 25.50 -6.44
CA HIS A 207 -3.03 26.66 -5.55
C HIS A 207 -1.68 27.38 -5.39
N ALA A 208 -0.61 26.64 -5.11
CA ALA A 208 0.73 27.20 -4.97
C ALA A 208 1.19 27.88 -6.26
N GLN A 209 0.85 27.35 -7.43
CA GLN A 209 1.24 27.93 -8.71
C GLN A 209 0.51 29.26 -8.99
N PHE A 210 -0.80 29.34 -8.74
CA PHE A 210 -1.53 30.61 -8.87
C PHE A 210 -0.94 31.67 -7.96
N THR A 211 -0.67 31.36 -6.69
CA THR A 211 -0.02 32.28 -5.76
C THR A 211 1.34 32.77 -6.26
N ARG A 212 2.18 31.86 -6.81
CA ARG A 212 3.51 32.23 -7.38
C ARG A 212 3.39 33.12 -8.61
N SER A 213 2.35 32.95 -9.41
CA SER A 213 2.11 33.74 -10.63
C SER A 213 1.45 35.08 -10.35
N GLY A 214 1.21 35.41 -9.07
CA GLY A 214 0.55 36.67 -8.66
C GLY A 214 -0.94 36.73 -8.98
N GLY A 215 -1.55 35.60 -9.34
CA GLY A 215 -2.97 35.46 -9.59
C GLY A 215 -3.71 34.85 -8.40
N GLU A 216 -5.02 35.02 -8.37
CA GLU A 216 -5.91 34.39 -7.41
C GLU A 216 -6.62 33.19 -8.06
N LEU A 217 -6.62 32.04 -7.38
CA LEU A 217 -7.34 30.86 -7.82
C LEU A 217 -8.82 31.00 -7.52
N GLN A 218 -9.64 31.20 -8.53
CA GLN A 218 -11.10 31.21 -8.40
C GLN A 218 -11.65 29.77 -8.41
N ALA A 219 -11.55 29.05 -7.32
CA ALA A 219 -12.06 27.68 -7.20
C ALA A 219 -13.60 27.71 -7.14
N ALA A 220 -14.25 27.46 -8.29
CA ALA A 220 -15.70 27.46 -8.39
C ALA A 220 -16.32 26.10 -8.02
N LEU A 221 -15.57 25.01 -8.20
CA LEU A 221 -16.07 23.65 -7.99
C LEU A 221 -14.94 22.72 -7.58
N GLU A 222 -15.20 21.87 -6.59
CA GLU A 222 -14.28 20.83 -6.13
C GLU A 222 -14.76 19.44 -6.53
N LEU A 223 -13.94 18.69 -7.26
CA LEU A 223 -14.24 17.34 -7.72
C LEU A 223 -13.13 16.36 -7.36
N ASN A 224 -13.45 15.06 -7.45
CA ASN A 224 -12.50 13.98 -7.15
C ASN A 224 -12.43 12.90 -8.25
N THR A 225 -13.18 13.01 -9.33
CA THR A 225 -13.15 12.06 -10.46
C THR A 225 -12.88 12.78 -11.78
N LEU A 226 -12.04 12.19 -12.62
CA LEU A 226 -11.65 12.76 -13.92
C LEU A 226 -12.86 12.89 -14.89
N ASP A 227 -13.82 11.96 -14.81
CA ASP A 227 -15.05 12.02 -15.62
C ASP A 227 -15.90 13.24 -15.26
N ALA A 228 -16.03 13.55 -13.97
CA ALA A 228 -16.76 14.72 -13.52
C ALA A 228 -16.07 16.02 -13.98
N PHE A 229 -14.72 16.08 -13.93
CA PHE A 229 -13.97 17.20 -14.51
C PHE A 229 -14.31 17.39 -15.99
N ARG A 230 -14.20 16.35 -16.81
CA ARG A 230 -14.54 16.40 -18.25
C ARG A 230 -15.99 16.83 -18.48
N GLY A 231 -16.90 16.24 -17.72
CA GLY A 231 -18.33 16.53 -17.85
C GLY A 231 -18.68 17.99 -17.58
N VAL A 232 -18.11 18.57 -16.51
CA VAL A 232 -18.39 19.96 -16.12
C VAL A 232 -17.68 20.96 -17.03
N VAL A 233 -16.41 20.74 -17.33
CA VAL A 233 -15.63 21.65 -18.19
C VAL A 233 -16.23 21.77 -19.60
N ARG A 234 -16.78 20.67 -20.12
CA ARG A 234 -17.45 20.63 -21.43
C ARG A 234 -18.62 21.61 -21.53
N GLN A 235 -19.26 21.96 -20.42
CA GLN A 235 -20.48 22.76 -20.40
C GLN A 235 -20.24 24.28 -20.62
N GLY A 236 -18.97 24.77 -20.57
CA GLY A 236 -18.77 26.20 -20.84
C GLY A 236 -17.49 26.83 -20.24
N ASN A 237 -17.66 27.80 -19.36
CA ASN A 237 -16.61 28.74 -18.98
C ASN A 237 -15.65 28.25 -17.88
N LEU A 238 -15.81 27.02 -17.38
CA LEU A 238 -14.93 26.47 -16.37
C LEU A 238 -13.68 25.87 -17.02
N THR A 239 -12.54 26.07 -16.39
CA THR A 239 -11.29 25.43 -16.80
C THR A 239 -10.75 24.55 -15.67
N ALA A 240 -9.86 23.63 -16.00
CA ALA A 240 -9.20 22.77 -15.02
C ALA A 240 -7.74 22.55 -15.38
N LEU A 241 -6.88 22.48 -14.37
CA LEU A 241 -5.48 22.08 -14.51
C LEU A 241 -5.36 20.60 -14.17
N LEU A 242 -5.06 19.78 -15.18
CA LEU A 242 -4.98 18.33 -15.06
C LEU A 242 -3.62 17.81 -15.60
N PRO A 243 -3.07 16.74 -15.01
CA PRO A 243 -1.86 16.13 -15.51
C PRO A 243 -2.08 15.46 -16.86
N GLN A 244 -1.04 15.39 -17.67
CA GLN A 244 -1.07 14.87 -19.02
C GLN A 244 -1.72 13.46 -19.12
N ALA A 245 -1.38 12.57 -18.21
CA ALA A 245 -1.97 11.22 -18.16
C ALA A 245 -3.50 11.26 -18.00
N ALA A 246 -4.03 12.19 -17.21
CA ALA A 246 -5.48 12.34 -17.01
C ALA A 246 -6.22 12.91 -18.23
N LEU A 247 -5.49 13.48 -19.18
CA LEU A 247 -6.03 14.15 -20.36
C LEU A 247 -6.04 13.27 -21.63
N SER A 248 -5.51 12.05 -21.56
CA SER A 248 -5.37 11.17 -22.72
C SER A 248 -6.70 10.93 -23.45
N GLU A 249 -7.78 10.66 -22.74
CA GLU A 249 -9.10 10.49 -23.33
C GLU A 249 -9.71 11.80 -23.86
N SER A 250 -9.39 12.93 -23.19
CA SER A 250 -9.86 14.26 -23.59
C SER A 250 -9.23 14.77 -24.88
N ARG A 251 -8.05 14.28 -25.27
CA ARG A 251 -7.36 14.69 -26.50
C ARG A 251 -8.14 14.34 -27.77
N ASN A 252 -8.93 13.28 -27.72
CA ASN A 252 -9.74 12.82 -28.86
C ASN A 252 -11.20 13.31 -28.79
N ASP A 253 -11.58 14.09 -27.77
CA ASP A 253 -12.91 14.62 -27.61
C ASP A 253 -13.04 15.99 -28.32
N PRO A 254 -13.84 16.08 -29.40
CA PRO A 254 -13.95 17.34 -30.17
C PRO A 254 -14.65 18.47 -29.38
N THR A 255 -15.27 18.16 -28.27
CA THR A 255 -15.94 19.16 -27.40
C THR A 255 -15.01 19.79 -26.37
N LEU A 256 -13.79 19.28 -26.26
CA LEU A 256 -12.76 19.71 -25.30
C LEU A 256 -11.51 20.22 -26.03
N ALA A 257 -10.82 21.13 -25.40
CA ALA A 257 -9.51 21.62 -25.83
C ALA A 257 -8.50 21.52 -24.68
N ILE A 258 -7.26 21.23 -25.04
CA ILE A 258 -6.14 21.13 -24.12
C ILE A 258 -5.04 22.07 -24.57
N ARG A 259 -4.49 22.86 -23.66
CA ARG A 259 -3.36 23.75 -23.92
C ARG A 259 -2.37 23.70 -22.77
N PRO A 260 -1.06 23.76 -23.05
CA PRO A 260 -0.05 23.98 -22.03
C PRO A 260 -0.17 25.39 -21.45
N THR A 261 0.33 25.59 -20.23
CA THR A 261 0.48 26.93 -19.67
C THR A 261 1.74 27.61 -20.19
N GLU A 262 1.79 28.94 -20.11
CA GLU A 262 3.01 29.70 -20.26
C GLU A 262 4.01 29.37 -19.14
N ALA A 263 5.28 29.74 -19.33
CA ALA A 263 6.29 29.57 -18.29
C ALA A 263 5.96 30.38 -17.02
N PRO A 264 6.22 29.84 -15.83
CA PRO A 264 6.83 28.52 -15.58
C PRO A 264 5.85 27.36 -15.84
N ASN A 265 6.35 26.35 -16.54
CA ASN A 265 5.56 25.14 -16.79
C ASN A 265 5.26 24.45 -15.45
N LEU A 266 4.00 24.06 -15.29
CA LEU A 266 3.60 23.27 -14.13
C LEU A 266 3.82 21.78 -14.41
N THR A 267 4.58 21.13 -13.56
CA THR A 267 4.79 19.67 -13.61
C THR A 267 4.43 19.03 -12.28
N ARG A 268 4.16 17.74 -12.30
CA ARG A 268 4.03 16.92 -11.10
C ARG A 268 4.91 15.69 -11.18
N LYS A 269 5.43 15.26 -10.04
CA LYS A 269 6.16 14.00 -9.89
C LYS A 269 5.26 12.95 -9.30
N VAL A 270 5.35 11.74 -9.82
CA VAL A 270 4.65 10.55 -9.31
C VAL A 270 5.69 9.60 -8.74
N VAL A 271 5.41 9.08 -7.56
CA VAL A 271 6.30 8.18 -6.83
C VAL A 271 5.56 6.93 -6.37
N LEU A 272 6.28 5.83 -6.31
CA LEU A 272 5.87 4.61 -5.63
C LEU A 272 6.38 4.68 -4.18
N VAL A 273 5.52 4.34 -3.24
CA VAL A 273 5.81 4.38 -1.80
C VAL A 273 5.40 3.05 -1.18
N THR A 274 6.31 2.46 -0.43
CA THR A 274 6.06 1.29 0.42
C THR A 274 6.94 1.40 1.66
N THR A 275 6.99 0.37 2.51
CA THR A 275 7.87 0.34 3.69
C THR A 275 8.99 -0.69 3.51
N GLY A 276 10.09 -0.52 4.26
CA GLY A 276 11.26 -1.41 4.14
C GLY A 276 10.94 -2.87 4.46
N ASP A 277 10.11 -3.12 5.47
CA ASP A 277 9.65 -4.45 5.86
C ASP A 277 8.78 -5.11 4.78
N ARG A 278 7.90 -4.36 4.09
CA ARG A 278 7.11 -4.87 2.97
C ARG A 278 7.96 -5.28 1.78
N LEU A 279 9.05 -4.57 1.51
CA LEU A 279 9.99 -4.94 0.44
C LEU A 279 10.72 -6.28 0.70
N LEU A 280 10.73 -6.78 1.94
CA LEU A 280 11.22 -8.14 2.25
C LEU A 280 10.27 -9.24 1.73
N ILE A 281 9.00 -8.89 1.49
CA ILE A 281 7.98 -9.83 1.00
C ILE A 281 8.13 -9.95 -0.52
N PRO A 282 8.42 -11.16 -1.06
CA PRO A 282 8.78 -11.34 -2.47
C PRO A 282 7.72 -10.81 -3.44
N ILE A 283 6.44 -11.07 -3.17
CA ILE A 283 5.36 -10.69 -4.08
C ILE A 283 5.16 -9.16 -4.15
N ILE A 284 5.35 -8.45 -3.05
CA ILE A 284 5.30 -6.99 -3.00
C ILE A 284 6.47 -6.40 -3.78
N ARG A 285 7.68 -6.94 -3.56
CA ARG A 285 8.88 -6.51 -4.27
C ARG A 285 8.74 -6.71 -5.79
N THR A 286 8.24 -7.87 -6.22
CA THR A 286 8.00 -8.16 -7.64
C THR A 286 7.01 -7.18 -8.25
N PHE A 287 5.91 -6.86 -7.55
CA PHE A 287 4.96 -5.86 -8.02
C PHE A 287 5.61 -4.47 -8.14
N CYS A 288 6.36 -4.04 -7.12
CA CYS A 288 7.07 -2.75 -7.16
C CYS A 288 8.05 -2.67 -8.34
N GLN A 289 8.81 -3.73 -8.60
CA GLN A 289 9.73 -3.81 -9.75
C GLN A 289 8.99 -3.65 -11.07
N LEU A 290 7.88 -4.37 -11.26
CA LEU A 290 7.07 -4.27 -12.47
C LEU A 290 6.50 -2.87 -12.69
N VAL A 291 6.07 -2.19 -11.61
CA VAL A 291 5.61 -0.79 -11.68
C VAL A 291 6.75 0.15 -12.09
N LEU A 292 7.95 -0.03 -11.52
CA LEU A 292 9.13 0.78 -11.83
C LEU A 292 9.55 0.62 -13.29
N GLU A 293 9.61 -0.60 -13.80
CA GLU A 293 9.93 -0.90 -15.20
C GLU A 293 8.96 -0.22 -16.17
N ARG A 294 7.66 -0.27 -15.87
CA ARG A 294 6.63 0.38 -16.69
C ARG A 294 6.65 1.89 -16.56
N GLY A 295 6.93 2.42 -15.37
CA GLY A 295 7.10 3.85 -15.15
C GLY A 295 8.25 4.43 -15.98
N ALA A 296 9.37 3.71 -16.08
CA ALA A 296 10.53 4.11 -16.87
C ALA A 296 10.24 4.19 -18.38
N ILE A 297 9.30 3.37 -18.90
CA ILE A 297 8.89 3.41 -20.31
C ILE A 297 8.09 4.69 -20.63
N LEU A 298 7.37 5.24 -19.65
CA LEU A 298 6.60 6.48 -19.83
C LEU A 298 7.48 7.73 -19.87
N LEU A 299 8.75 7.63 -19.49
CA LEU A 299 9.74 8.72 -19.56
C LEU A 299 11.00 8.24 -20.32
N PRO A 300 11.21 8.67 -21.56
CA PRO A 300 12.40 8.31 -22.31
C PRO A 300 13.65 9.09 -21.89
N GLN A 301 14.00 9.24 -20.61
CA GLN A 301 15.32 9.71 -20.16
C GLN A 301 15.41 9.84 -18.61
N SER A 302 15.53 8.74 -17.91
CA SER A 302 16.22 8.70 -16.60
C SER A 302 16.65 7.26 -16.30
N PRO A 303 17.89 7.01 -15.85
CA PRO A 303 18.33 5.66 -15.49
C PRO A 303 17.48 5.12 -14.35
N ILE A 304 17.10 3.86 -14.47
CA ILE A 304 16.35 3.09 -13.47
C ILE A 304 17.19 3.12 -12.16
N PRO A 305 16.67 3.60 -11.03
CA PRO A 305 17.38 3.47 -9.76
C PRO A 305 17.42 1.98 -9.40
N GLU A 306 18.63 1.45 -9.20
CA GLU A 306 18.81 0.12 -8.62
C GLU A 306 18.09 0.07 -7.26
N LEU A 307 17.17 -0.89 -7.10
CA LEU A 307 16.63 -1.24 -5.80
C LEU A 307 17.81 -1.56 -4.90
N ILE A 308 17.99 -0.76 -3.85
CA ILE A 308 19.01 -0.99 -2.84
C ILE A 308 18.87 -2.44 -2.39
N SER A 309 19.80 -3.29 -2.81
CA SER A 309 19.92 -4.65 -2.32
C SER A 309 20.06 -4.54 -0.81
N ALA A 310 19.10 -5.08 -0.07
CA ALA A 310 19.23 -5.28 1.36
C ALA A 310 20.46 -6.17 1.57
N GLU A 311 21.60 -5.56 1.87
CA GLU A 311 22.77 -6.30 2.35
C GLU A 311 22.33 -7.08 3.58
N LYS A 312 22.53 -8.38 3.51
CA LYS A 312 22.38 -9.28 4.66
C LYS A 312 23.37 -8.88 5.75
N PRO A 313 22.94 -8.85 7.03
CA PRO A 313 23.87 -8.84 8.13
C PRO A 313 24.64 -10.16 8.26
#